data_68db60729d56ec16072b3ddeb63aad89
#
_entry.id   68db60729d56ec16072b3ddeb63aad89
#
_cell.length_a   1.000
_cell.length_b   1.000
_cell.length_c   1.000
_cell.angle_alpha   90.00
_cell.angle_beta   90.00
_cell.angle_gamma   90.00
#
_symmetry.space_group_name_H-M   'P 1'
#
loop_
_entity.id
_entity.type
_entity.pdbx_description
1 polymer ?
#
loop_
_entity_poly.entity_id
_entity_poly.type
_entity_poly.pdbx_seq_one_letter_code
_entity_poly.pdbx_strand_id
1 'polypeptide(L)'
;VEAELGTFGGESGGGGVIKASPGEAKRMVEESGIDTLAVSCGSVHGQSSRLDLSLLERIAQVTPAPLVLHGGSGIHPDDLREGIKMNVVKVNIGADIVRAWMSGVQEGASLESGHEPPHLVMMRHASTKVTEVARKKLSLMGASSHAKPLLQKLEEVRDDLSAISV
;
A
#
# COMPACT_ATOMS: atom_id res chain seq x y z
N VAL A 1 9.14 -12.59 4.77
CA VAL A 1 9.05 -12.76 3.31
C VAL A 1 7.61 -12.55 2.85
N GLU A 2 7.39 -11.77 1.79
CA GLU A 2 6.07 -11.59 1.15
C GLU A 2 6.04 -12.41 -0.13
N ALA A 3 4.96 -13.17 -0.32
CA ALA A 3 4.67 -13.84 -1.58
C ALA A 3 3.38 -13.28 -2.22
N GLU A 4 3.17 -13.58 -3.50
CA GLU A 4 2.03 -13.13 -4.28
C GLU A 4 1.27 -14.34 -4.85
N LEU A 5 -0.05 -14.32 -4.77
CA LEU A 5 -0.93 -15.33 -5.33
C LEU A 5 -1.97 -14.73 -6.28
N GLY A 6 -2.03 -15.26 -7.49
CA GLY A 6 -2.82 -14.74 -8.58
C GLY A 6 -2.07 -13.72 -9.43
N THR A 7 -2.79 -13.00 -10.29
CA THR A 7 -2.22 -11.92 -11.12
C THR A 7 -3.12 -10.69 -11.07
N PHE A 8 -2.51 -9.50 -11.10
CA PHE A 8 -3.24 -8.24 -10.94
C PHE A 8 -3.54 -7.52 -12.26
N GLY A 9 -2.99 -7.99 -13.39
CA GLY A 9 -3.15 -7.32 -14.68
C GLY A 9 -2.64 -5.87 -14.69
N GLY A 10 -2.99 -5.10 -15.72
CA GLY A 10 -2.65 -3.68 -15.84
C GLY A 10 -1.37 -3.41 -16.66
N GLU A 11 -0.91 -2.16 -16.64
CA GLU A 11 0.18 -1.67 -17.51
C GLU A 11 1.52 -2.38 -17.31
N SER A 12 1.75 -2.95 -16.13
CA SER A 12 3.03 -3.58 -15.77
C SER A 12 3.06 -5.10 -16.00
N GLY A 13 1.93 -5.72 -16.32
CA GLY A 13 1.86 -7.17 -16.47
C GLY A 13 0.86 -7.58 -17.54
N GLY A 14 1.24 -7.62 -18.78
CA GLY A 14 0.42 -7.85 -19.99
C GLY A 14 -0.55 -9.05 -20.01
N GLY A 15 -1.03 -9.50 -18.84
CA GLY A 15 -2.01 -10.57 -18.67
C GLY A 15 -3.29 -10.10 -17.97
N GLY A 16 -4.34 -10.89 -18.05
CA GLY A 16 -5.60 -10.67 -17.34
C GLY A 16 -5.45 -10.85 -15.82
N VAL A 17 -6.47 -10.42 -15.07
CA VAL A 17 -6.56 -10.69 -13.64
C VAL A 17 -6.92 -12.15 -13.41
N ILE A 18 -6.07 -12.89 -12.71
CA ILE A 18 -6.36 -14.22 -12.21
C ILE A 18 -6.52 -14.10 -10.69
N LYS A 19 -7.75 -14.30 -10.21
CA LYS A 19 -8.02 -14.20 -8.78
C LYS A 19 -7.42 -15.38 -8.02
N ALA A 20 -6.92 -15.12 -6.82
CA ALA A 20 -6.48 -16.15 -5.88
C ALA A 20 -7.64 -17.05 -5.44
N SER A 21 -7.35 -18.29 -5.08
CA SER A 21 -8.35 -19.16 -4.45
C SER A 21 -8.01 -19.38 -2.97
N PRO A 22 -9.01 -19.55 -2.08
CA PRO A 22 -8.78 -19.81 -0.67
C PRO A 22 -7.91 -21.05 -0.40
N GLY A 23 -8.11 -22.12 -1.18
CA GLY A 23 -7.35 -23.36 -1.03
C GLY A 23 -5.86 -23.20 -1.39
N GLU A 24 -5.57 -22.48 -2.47
CA GLU A 24 -4.19 -22.17 -2.86
C GLU A 24 -3.52 -21.22 -1.85
N ALA A 25 -4.25 -20.22 -1.36
CA ALA A 25 -3.75 -19.28 -0.36
C ALA A 25 -3.32 -20.00 0.93
N LYS A 26 -4.19 -20.88 1.45
CA LYS A 26 -3.89 -21.72 2.61
C LYS A 26 -2.65 -22.57 2.38
N ARG A 27 -2.63 -23.33 1.29
CA ARG A 27 -1.51 -24.21 0.95
C ARG A 27 -0.19 -23.45 0.81
N MET A 28 -0.21 -22.30 0.11
CA MET A 28 0.99 -21.48 -0.07
C MET A 28 1.59 -21.04 1.24
N VAL A 29 0.77 -20.57 2.18
CA VAL A 29 1.26 -20.15 3.52
C VAL A 29 1.80 -21.33 4.31
N GLU A 30 1.08 -22.46 4.35
CA GLU A 30 1.46 -23.64 5.12
C GLU A 30 2.75 -24.31 4.60
N GLU A 31 2.93 -24.36 3.27
CA GLU A 31 4.07 -25.04 2.65
C GLU A 31 5.33 -24.15 2.57
N SER A 32 5.17 -22.81 2.44
CA SER A 32 6.31 -21.90 2.23
C SER A 32 6.79 -21.20 3.50
N GLY A 33 5.94 -21.08 4.54
CA GLY A 33 6.27 -20.35 5.76
C GLY A 33 6.49 -18.86 5.56
N ILE A 34 5.80 -18.24 4.61
CA ILE A 34 5.87 -16.79 4.35
C ILE A 34 5.24 -15.98 5.48
N ASP A 35 5.73 -14.76 5.67
CA ASP A 35 5.26 -13.84 6.70
C ASP A 35 3.96 -13.12 6.29
N THR A 36 3.79 -12.79 5.01
CA THR A 36 2.62 -12.10 4.46
C THR A 36 2.27 -12.60 3.07
N LEU A 37 0.99 -12.57 2.72
CA LEU A 37 0.50 -13.02 1.40
C LEU A 37 -0.24 -11.91 0.65
N ALA A 38 0.28 -11.49 -0.49
CA ALA A 38 -0.42 -10.62 -1.43
C ALA A 38 -1.41 -11.45 -2.26
N VAL A 39 -2.69 -11.06 -2.26
CA VAL A 39 -3.75 -11.81 -2.90
C VAL A 39 -4.45 -11.02 -3.99
N SER A 40 -4.58 -11.62 -5.17
CA SER A 40 -5.39 -11.05 -6.25
C SER A 40 -6.88 -11.34 -5.99
N CYS A 41 -7.61 -10.30 -5.62
CA CYS A 41 -9.06 -10.35 -5.39
C CYS A 41 -9.84 -9.31 -6.19
N GLY A 42 -9.31 -8.92 -7.37
CA GLY A 42 -9.99 -8.01 -8.32
C GLY A 42 -9.34 -6.65 -8.48
N SER A 43 -8.32 -6.31 -7.70
CA SER A 43 -7.54 -5.10 -7.93
C SER A 43 -6.73 -5.19 -9.23
N VAL A 44 -6.58 -4.05 -9.91
CA VAL A 44 -5.83 -3.92 -11.17
C VAL A 44 -4.80 -2.80 -11.02
N HIS A 45 -3.58 -3.05 -11.44
CA HIS A 45 -2.52 -2.06 -11.35
C HIS A 45 -2.81 -0.83 -12.21
N GLY A 46 -2.81 0.34 -11.59
CA GLY A 46 -2.97 1.64 -12.27
C GLY A 46 -4.38 1.98 -12.76
N GLN A 47 -5.35 1.07 -12.64
CA GLN A 47 -6.72 1.24 -13.13
C GLN A 47 -7.74 1.21 -11.99
N SER A 48 -8.88 1.91 -12.19
CA SER A 48 -10.01 1.84 -11.26
C SER A 48 -10.55 0.42 -11.18
N SER A 49 -10.73 -0.09 -9.97
CA SER A 49 -11.12 -1.47 -9.74
C SER A 49 -11.96 -1.63 -8.48
N ARG A 50 -12.76 -2.70 -8.46
CA ARG A 50 -13.52 -3.15 -7.29
C ARG A 50 -12.93 -4.43 -6.75
N LEU A 51 -12.90 -4.57 -5.43
CA LEU A 51 -12.49 -5.81 -4.79
C LEU A 51 -13.67 -6.79 -4.73
N ASP A 52 -13.35 -8.06 -4.89
CA ASP A 52 -14.22 -9.16 -4.50
C ASP A 52 -14.06 -9.39 -2.99
N LEU A 53 -14.81 -8.60 -2.20
CA LEU A 53 -14.72 -8.64 -0.74
C LEU A 53 -15.11 -10.00 -0.17
N SER A 54 -16.07 -10.70 -0.82
CA SER A 54 -16.46 -12.04 -0.43
C SER A 54 -15.31 -13.06 -0.62
N LEU A 55 -14.55 -12.92 -1.68
CA LEU A 55 -13.35 -13.73 -1.91
C LEU A 55 -12.25 -13.40 -0.89
N LEU A 56 -12.01 -12.12 -0.65
CA LEU A 56 -11.01 -11.65 0.32
C LEU A 56 -11.32 -12.18 1.73
N GLU A 57 -12.58 -12.12 2.15
CA GLU A 57 -13.03 -12.66 3.44
C GLU A 57 -12.77 -14.17 3.56
N ARG A 58 -13.15 -14.94 2.54
CA ARG A 58 -12.89 -16.40 2.53
C ARG A 58 -11.40 -16.73 2.58
N ILE A 59 -10.56 -15.96 1.92
CA ILE A 59 -9.10 -16.12 2.01
C ILE A 59 -8.61 -15.80 3.41
N ALA A 60 -9.06 -14.68 3.99
CA ALA A 60 -8.67 -14.27 5.34
C ALA A 60 -9.05 -15.30 6.42
N GLN A 61 -10.18 -16.00 6.25
CA GLN A 61 -10.64 -17.04 7.18
C GLN A 61 -9.78 -18.31 7.18
N VAL A 62 -9.13 -18.62 6.07
CA VAL A 62 -8.36 -19.88 5.94
C VAL A 62 -6.84 -19.69 6.00
N THR A 63 -6.38 -18.44 5.99
CA THR A 63 -4.96 -18.09 5.93
C THR A 63 -4.51 -17.51 7.26
N PRO A 64 -3.55 -18.12 7.97
CA PRO A 64 -3.00 -17.54 9.21
C PRO A 64 -2.09 -16.33 8.96
N ALA A 65 -1.51 -16.22 7.77
CA ALA A 65 -0.66 -15.08 7.41
C ALA A 65 -1.49 -13.81 7.17
N PRO A 66 -0.99 -12.64 7.60
CA PRO A 66 -1.57 -11.34 7.24
C PRO A 66 -1.60 -11.13 5.72
N LEU A 67 -2.65 -10.45 5.24
CA LEU A 67 -2.87 -10.23 3.82
C LEU A 67 -2.32 -8.88 3.34
N VAL A 68 -1.96 -8.83 2.06
CA VAL A 68 -1.49 -7.63 1.36
C VAL A 68 -2.37 -7.38 0.14
N LEU A 69 -2.71 -6.12 -0.12
CA LEU A 69 -3.39 -5.70 -1.35
C LEU A 69 -2.43 -4.95 -2.28
N HIS A 70 -2.31 -5.43 -3.51
CA HIS A 70 -1.66 -4.72 -4.60
C HIS A 70 -2.66 -3.85 -5.37
N GLY A 71 -2.15 -2.89 -6.15
CA GLY A 71 -3.00 -2.01 -6.96
C GLY A 71 -3.83 -1.00 -6.18
N GLY A 72 -3.44 -0.65 -4.95
CA GLY A 72 -4.19 0.22 -4.03
C GLY A 72 -4.48 1.63 -4.55
N SER A 73 -3.78 2.08 -5.60
CA SER A 73 -4.09 3.34 -6.28
C SER A 73 -5.48 3.31 -6.93
N GLY A 74 -5.88 2.16 -7.48
CA GLY A 74 -7.11 2.00 -8.24
C GLY A 74 -8.29 1.43 -7.47
N ILE A 75 -8.06 0.85 -6.29
CA ILE A 75 -9.13 0.25 -5.48
C ILE A 75 -10.12 1.31 -5.03
N HIS A 76 -11.41 1.01 -5.20
CA HIS A 76 -12.48 1.90 -4.73
C HIS A 76 -12.36 2.16 -3.23
N PRO A 77 -12.52 3.42 -2.75
CA PRO A 77 -12.33 3.77 -1.34
C PRO A 77 -13.12 2.92 -0.34
N ASP A 78 -14.36 2.58 -0.66
CA ASP A 78 -15.20 1.78 0.24
C ASP A 78 -14.73 0.33 0.32
N ASP A 79 -14.30 -0.26 -0.81
CA ASP A 79 -13.74 -1.60 -0.82
C ASP A 79 -12.43 -1.66 -0.04
N LEU A 80 -11.61 -0.60 -0.12
CA LEU A 80 -10.38 -0.51 0.65
C LEU A 80 -10.64 -0.44 2.16
N ARG A 81 -11.63 0.36 2.59
CA ARG A 81 -12.04 0.44 4.00
C ARG A 81 -12.55 -0.89 4.54
N GLU A 82 -13.35 -1.61 3.74
CA GLU A 82 -13.86 -2.92 4.15
C GLU A 82 -12.75 -3.98 4.12
N GLY A 83 -11.91 -3.99 3.09
CA GLY A 83 -10.81 -4.94 2.97
C GLY A 83 -9.81 -4.88 4.13
N ILE A 84 -9.49 -3.68 4.62
CA ILE A 84 -8.59 -3.50 5.78
C ILE A 84 -9.10 -4.21 7.04
N LYS A 85 -10.42 -4.36 7.20
CA LYS A 85 -11.00 -5.08 8.33
C LYS A 85 -10.84 -6.62 8.23
N MET A 86 -10.37 -7.13 7.09
CA MET A 86 -10.26 -8.55 6.75
C MET A 86 -8.80 -9.03 6.81
N ASN A 87 -8.09 -8.76 7.90
CA ASN A 87 -6.68 -9.13 8.10
C ASN A 87 -5.70 -8.57 7.04
N VAL A 88 -6.06 -7.47 6.37
CA VAL A 88 -5.14 -6.76 5.47
C VAL A 88 -4.28 -5.79 6.28
N VAL A 89 -2.98 -6.01 6.27
CA VAL A 89 -2.01 -5.22 7.06
C VAL A 89 -1.17 -4.27 6.21
N LYS A 90 -1.17 -4.44 4.89
CA LYS A 90 -0.37 -3.65 3.96
C LYS A 90 -1.13 -3.42 2.66
N VAL A 91 -1.00 -2.23 2.09
CA VAL A 91 -1.53 -1.88 0.77
C VAL A 91 -0.44 -1.20 -0.06
N ASN A 92 -0.15 -1.73 -1.23
CA ASN A 92 0.83 -1.16 -2.14
C ASN A 92 0.20 -0.08 -3.02
N ILE A 93 0.74 1.14 -2.93
CA ILE A 93 0.27 2.32 -3.67
C ILE A 93 1.44 2.91 -4.46
N GLY A 94 1.43 2.76 -5.77
CA GLY A 94 2.48 3.26 -6.66
C GLY A 94 1.98 4.33 -7.64
N ALA A 95 1.01 4.00 -8.48
CA ALA A 95 0.57 4.84 -9.57
C ALA A 95 0.08 6.24 -9.14
N ASP A 96 -0.62 6.35 -7.99
CA ASP A 96 -1.05 7.66 -7.48
C ASP A 96 0.14 8.55 -7.06
N ILE A 97 1.17 7.95 -6.48
CA ILE A 97 2.39 8.65 -6.07
C ILE A 97 3.14 9.16 -7.30
N VAL A 98 3.30 8.31 -8.32
CA VAL A 98 3.95 8.70 -9.59
C VAL A 98 3.17 9.81 -10.29
N ARG A 99 1.84 9.70 -10.40
CA ARG A 99 1.00 10.75 -10.98
C ARG A 99 1.10 12.06 -10.22
N ALA A 100 1.08 12.01 -8.90
CA ALA A 100 1.24 13.21 -8.06
C ALA A 100 2.60 13.88 -8.25
N TRP A 101 3.66 13.07 -8.31
CA TRP A 101 5.01 13.56 -8.58
C TRP A 101 5.08 14.27 -9.94
N MET A 102 4.61 13.61 -11.01
CA MET A 102 4.64 14.15 -12.36
C MET A 102 3.81 15.45 -12.48
N SER A 103 2.62 15.47 -11.87
CA SER A 103 1.79 16.68 -11.82
C SER A 103 2.50 17.84 -11.12
N GLY A 104 3.14 17.57 -9.97
CA GLY A 104 3.86 18.59 -9.22
C GLY A 104 5.11 19.11 -9.96
N VAL A 105 5.84 18.24 -10.66
CA VAL A 105 6.95 18.67 -11.54
C VAL A 105 6.44 19.58 -12.65
N GLN A 106 5.35 19.20 -13.30
CA GLN A 106 4.77 19.96 -14.41
C GLN A 106 4.24 21.32 -13.95
N GLU A 107 3.53 21.38 -12.84
CA GLU A 107 3.07 22.63 -12.24
C GLU A 107 4.25 23.51 -11.82
N GLY A 108 5.25 22.94 -11.11
CA GLY A 108 6.43 23.66 -10.67
C GLY A 108 7.28 24.22 -11.82
N ALA A 109 7.32 23.53 -12.96
CA ALA A 109 8.01 24.00 -14.18
C ALA A 109 7.34 25.22 -14.83
N SER A 110 6.04 25.43 -14.58
CA SER A 110 5.26 26.54 -15.11
C SER A 110 5.31 27.80 -14.23
N LEU A 111 5.96 27.71 -13.06
CA LEU A 111 6.05 28.84 -12.12
C LEU A 111 7.30 29.68 -12.37
N GLU A 112 7.17 30.98 -12.13
CA GLU A 112 8.32 31.86 -12.06
C GLU A 112 9.14 31.52 -10.81
N SER A 113 10.41 31.19 -11.00
CA SER A 113 11.29 30.75 -9.92
C SER A 113 11.91 31.90 -9.12
N GLY A 114 11.79 33.14 -9.58
CA GLY A 114 12.42 34.31 -8.95
C GLY A 114 13.94 34.13 -8.82
N HIS A 115 14.44 34.17 -7.57
CA HIS A 115 15.84 33.91 -7.26
C HIS A 115 16.15 32.45 -6.93
N GLU A 116 15.12 31.60 -6.83
CA GLU A 116 15.30 30.17 -6.50
C GLU A 116 15.61 29.38 -7.79
N PRO A 117 16.53 28.40 -7.74
CA PRO A 117 16.79 27.54 -8.88
C PRO A 117 15.53 26.78 -9.34
N PRO A 118 15.18 26.80 -10.62
CA PRO A 118 13.91 26.23 -11.13
C PRO A 118 13.70 24.77 -10.73
N HIS A 119 14.74 23.96 -10.71
CA HIS A 119 14.63 22.55 -10.31
C HIS A 119 14.19 22.37 -8.85
N LEU A 120 14.57 23.28 -7.95
CA LEU A 120 14.14 23.23 -6.54
C LEU A 120 12.65 23.57 -6.41
N VAL A 121 12.17 24.55 -7.19
CA VAL A 121 10.72 24.89 -7.27
C VAL A 121 9.93 23.66 -7.72
N MET A 122 10.35 23.01 -8.82
CA MET A 122 9.73 21.80 -9.34
C MET A 122 9.70 20.65 -8.30
N MET A 123 10.84 20.38 -7.66
CA MET A 123 10.95 19.30 -6.66
C MET A 123 10.09 19.57 -5.43
N ARG A 124 10.01 20.83 -4.97
CA ARG A 124 9.14 21.21 -3.85
C ARG A 124 7.67 20.99 -4.17
N HIS A 125 7.22 21.40 -5.35
CA HIS A 125 5.83 21.16 -5.82
C HIS A 125 5.53 19.67 -5.92
N ALA A 126 6.43 18.90 -6.51
CA ALA A 126 6.30 17.45 -6.59
C ALA A 126 6.19 16.80 -5.20
N SER A 127 7.06 17.18 -4.28
CA SER A 127 7.03 16.68 -2.89
C SER A 127 5.73 17.04 -2.18
N THR A 128 5.21 18.25 -2.37
CA THR A 128 3.94 18.68 -1.79
C THR A 128 2.78 17.82 -2.30
N LYS A 129 2.68 17.60 -3.61
CA LYS A 129 1.63 16.77 -4.22
C LYS A 129 1.69 15.32 -3.74
N VAL A 130 2.88 14.75 -3.68
CA VAL A 130 3.09 13.39 -3.14
C VAL A 130 2.64 13.32 -1.67
N THR A 131 3.01 14.31 -0.86
CA THR A 131 2.62 14.38 0.55
C THR A 131 1.10 14.44 0.72
N GLU A 132 0.40 15.23 -0.10
CA GLU A 132 -1.06 15.33 -0.08
C GLU A 132 -1.71 13.99 -0.41
N VAL A 133 -1.24 13.30 -1.45
CA VAL A 133 -1.76 11.98 -1.84
C VAL A 133 -1.48 10.94 -0.76
N ALA A 134 -0.27 10.90 -0.22
CA ALA A 134 0.09 9.98 0.86
C ALA A 134 -0.79 10.19 2.10
N ARG A 135 -1.00 11.44 2.52
CA ARG A 135 -1.89 11.78 3.65
C ARG A 135 -3.32 11.30 3.42
N LYS A 136 -3.87 11.55 2.21
CA LYS A 136 -5.23 11.10 1.87
C LYS A 136 -5.36 9.58 1.94
N LYS A 137 -4.39 8.84 1.41
CA LYS A 137 -4.39 7.37 1.43
C LYS A 137 -4.23 6.83 2.86
N LEU A 138 -3.31 7.37 3.66
CA LEU A 138 -3.15 6.99 5.06
C LEU A 138 -4.42 7.25 5.87
N SER A 139 -5.06 8.41 5.67
CA SER A 139 -6.34 8.72 6.33
C SER A 139 -7.45 7.77 5.90
N LEU A 140 -7.55 7.45 4.60
CA LEU A 140 -8.53 6.51 4.06
C LEU A 140 -8.39 5.11 4.68
N MET A 141 -7.16 4.67 4.92
CA MET A 141 -6.82 3.37 5.50
C MET A 141 -6.85 3.35 7.04
N GLY A 142 -7.21 4.46 7.69
CA GLY A 142 -7.20 4.54 9.14
C GLY A 142 -5.82 4.55 9.79
N ALA A 143 -4.75 4.74 9.00
CA ALA A 143 -3.37 4.72 9.48
C ALA A 143 -2.90 6.08 10.07
N SER A 144 -3.75 7.09 10.05
CA SER A 144 -3.44 8.41 10.62
C SER A 144 -3.35 8.37 12.15
N SER A 145 -2.45 9.18 12.72
CA SER A 145 -2.27 9.36 14.16
C SER A 145 -1.68 8.17 14.94
N HIS A 146 -1.26 7.11 14.25
CA HIS A 146 -0.63 5.94 14.90
C HIS A 146 0.88 6.08 15.08
N ALA A 147 1.53 7.06 14.46
CA ALA A 147 3.00 7.21 14.52
C ALA A 147 3.50 7.52 15.94
N LYS A 148 2.85 8.44 16.67
CA LYS A 148 3.28 8.81 18.02
C LYS A 148 3.26 7.64 19.02
N PRO A 149 2.14 6.90 19.17
CA PRO A 149 2.12 5.73 20.05
C PRO A 149 3.12 4.65 19.64
N LEU A 150 3.36 4.47 18.34
CA LEU A 150 4.33 3.49 17.86
C LEU A 150 5.76 3.91 18.18
N LEU A 151 6.10 5.18 18.00
CA LEU A 151 7.43 5.71 18.34
C LEU A 151 7.71 5.60 19.85
N GLN A 152 6.73 5.90 20.70
CA GLN A 152 6.86 5.71 22.15
C GLN A 152 7.16 4.25 22.51
N LYS A 153 6.42 3.29 21.93
CA LYS A 153 6.70 1.86 22.14
C LYS A 153 8.09 1.44 21.66
N LEU A 154 8.56 1.98 20.55
CA LEU A 154 9.90 1.69 20.03
C LEU A 154 10.99 2.26 20.94
N GLU A 155 10.77 3.43 21.54
CA GLU A 155 11.68 4.03 22.53
C GLU A 155 11.72 3.20 23.82
N GLU A 156 10.58 2.76 24.34
CA GLU A 156 10.49 1.86 25.50
C GLU A 156 11.26 0.55 25.26
N VAL A 157 11.04 -0.12 24.11
CA VAL A 157 11.75 -1.37 23.75
C VAL A 157 13.25 -1.15 23.61
N ARG A 158 13.67 -0.04 23.04
CA ARG A 158 15.10 0.30 22.91
C ARG A 158 15.75 0.49 24.29
N ASP A 159 15.07 1.16 25.20
CA ASP A 159 15.58 1.42 26.55
C ASP A 159 15.65 0.13 27.36
N ASP A 160 14.66 -0.77 27.23
CA ASP A 160 14.70 -2.09 27.83
C ASP A 160 15.87 -2.96 27.30
N LEU A 161 16.12 -2.94 25.99
CA LEU A 161 17.25 -3.67 25.38
C LEU A 161 18.61 -3.10 25.82
N SER A 162 18.72 -1.79 26.01
CA SER A 162 19.94 -1.17 26.52
C SER A 162 20.23 -1.50 27.99
N ALA A 163 19.18 -1.75 28.78
CA ALA A 163 19.31 -2.16 30.19
C ALA A 163 19.76 -3.63 30.36
N ILE A 164 19.57 -4.47 29.35
CA ILE A 164 19.99 -5.89 29.36
C ILE A 164 21.46 -6.07 28.92
N SER A 165 22.04 -5.06 28.30
CA SER A 165 23.40 -5.10 27.72
C SER A 165 24.53 -4.66 28.67
N VAL A 166 24.31 -4.67 30.01
CA VAL A 166 25.30 -4.31 31.03
C VAL A 166 25.79 -5.56 31.77
#